data_7fca038799ebb1456b16052835f9ffa5
#
_entry.id   7fca038799ebb1456b16052835f9ffa5
#
_cell.length_a   1.000
_cell.length_b   1.000
_cell.length_c   1.000
_cell.angle_alpha   90.00
_cell.angle_beta   90.00
_cell.angle_gamma   90.00
#
_symmetry.space_group_name_H-M   'P 1'
#
loop_
_entity.id
_entity.type
_entity.pdbx_description
1 polymer ?
#
loop_
_entity_poly.entity_id
_entity_poly.type
_entity_poly.pdbx_seq_one_letter_code
_entity_poly.pdbx_strand_id
1 'polypeptide(L)'
;MNIAIVDDEPVFLKQLHNRLREMKLPDCEIHEFTSGRDLLSFYVKGMYEVIILDVEMPDLTGLQTAERIRQIDGSVIISFLTNYAEFAVKGYDVGAFRYILKNQPDYVYTKQLNSIIAECQQRFRTFTFNNKNLSFKFRLTDILYFEGHRRKVSLFTLSLIHI
;
A
#
# COMPACT_ATOMS: atom_id res chain seq x y z
N MET A 1 -1.58 7.94 4.10
CA MET A 1 -1.45 6.74 3.25
C MET A 1 -0.12 6.78 2.55
N ASN A 2 0.68 5.72 2.69
CA ASN A 2 2.01 5.64 2.08
C ASN A 2 1.99 4.62 0.95
N ILE A 3 2.38 5.05 -0.23
CA ILE A 3 2.44 4.22 -1.45
C ILE A 3 3.89 4.10 -1.88
N ALA A 4 4.39 2.88 -2.08
CA ALA A 4 5.64 2.64 -2.77
C ALA A 4 5.36 2.28 -4.23
N ILE A 5 6.11 2.87 -5.15
CA ILE A 5 6.10 2.50 -6.56
C ILE A 5 7.51 2.09 -6.97
N VAL A 6 7.61 0.97 -7.67
CA VAL A 6 8.91 0.35 -7.99
C VAL A 6 8.94 -0.06 -9.44
N ASP A 7 9.87 0.52 -10.20
CA ASP A 7 10.04 0.28 -11.64
C ASP A 7 11.45 0.72 -12.01
N ASP A 8 12.20 -0.07 -12.76
CA ASP A 8 13.55 0.29 -13.16
C ASP A 8 13.59 1.32 -14.30
N GLU A 9 12.44 1.59 -14.92
CA GLU A 9 12.29 2.61 -15.95
C GLU A 9 11.77 3.94 -15.35
N PRO A 10 12.62 5.00 -15.25
CA PRO A 10 12.23 6.27 -14.62
C PRO A 10 11.04 6.96 -15.29
N VAL A 11 10.83 6.68 -16.58
CA VAL A 11 9.69 7.25 -17.33
C VAL A 11 8.36 6.72 -16.76
N PHE A 12 8.28 5.41 -16.51
CA PHE A 12 7.07 4.80 -15.93
C PHE A 12 6.87 5.21 -14.47
N LEU A 13 7.93 5.29 -13.67
CA LEU A 13 7.85 5.83 -12.31
C LEU A 13 7.22 7.22 -12.32
N LYS A 14 7.73 8.12 -13.14
CA LYS A 14 7.20 9.49 -13.24
C LYS A 14 5.75 9.53 -13.72
N GLN A 15 5.37 8.71 -14.69
CA GLN A 15 4.01 8.63 -15.18
C GLN A 15 3.05 8.14 -14.09
N LEU A 16 3.41 7.05 -13.39
CA LEU A 16 2.60 6.49 -12.31
C LEU A 16 2.48 7.47 -11.14
N HIS A 17 3.59 8.10 -10.74
CA HIS A 17 3.60 9.14 -9.70
C HIS A 17 2.62 10.26 -10.03
N ASN A 18 2.71 10.82 -11.26
CA ASN A 18 1.83 11.93 -11.68
C ASN A 18 0.36 11.51 -11.63
N ARG A 19 0.01 10.30 -12.11
CA ARG A 19 -1.37 9.78 -12.06
C ARG A 19 -1.89 9.65 -10.63
N LEU A 20 -1.07 9.12 -9.73
CA LEU A 20 -1.44 9.02 -8.31
C LEU A 20 -1.62 10.40 -7.67
N ARG A 21 -0.77 11.38 -8.03
CA ARG A 21 -0.89 12.78 -7.57
C ARG A 21 -2.17 13.46 -8.07
N GLU A 22 -2.56 13.22 -9.33
CA GLU A 22 -3.79 13.74 -9.93
C GLU A 22 -5.06 13.23 -9.23
N MET A 23 -5.00 12.08 -8.56
CA MET A 23 -6.10 11.54 -7.76
C MET A 23 -6.38 12.36 -6.49
N LYS A 24 -5.50 13.30 -6.12
CA LYS A 24 -5.64 14.22 -4.96
C LYS A 24 -6.00 13.50 -3.66
N LEU A 25 -5.32 12.40 -3.39
CA LEU A 25 -5.56 11.59 -2.19
C LEU A 25 -5.12 12.38 -0.95
N PRO A 26 -5.98 12.49 0.07
CA PRO A 26 -5.62 13.21 1.30
C PRO A 26 -4.52 12.45 2.07
N ASP A 27 -3.56 13.20 2.62
CA ASP A 27 -2.45 12.67 3.43
C ASP A 27 -1.74 11.47 2.76
N CYS A 28 -1.46 11.59 1.44
CA CYS A 28 -0.81 10.57 0.66
C CYS A 28 0.64 10.94 0.36
N GLU A 29 1.56 10.06 0.74
CA GLU A 29 2.98 10.12 0.38
C GLU A 29 3.29 9.00 -0.62
N ILE A 30 4.06 9.34 -1.66
CA ILE A 30 4.45 8.41 -2.73
C ILE A 30 5.97 8.35 -2.73
N HIS A 31 6.49 7.13 -2.53
CA HIS A 31 7.92 6.85 -2.54
C HIS A 31 8.28 6.05 -3.79
N GLU A 32 9.30 6.52 -4.50
CA GLU A 32 9.77 5.91 -5.75
C GLU A 32 11.04 5.09 -5.50
N PHE A 33 11.10 3.90 -6.10
CA PHE A 33 12.25 3.03 -6.06
C PHE A 33 12.54 2.53 -7.46
N THR A 34 13.82 2.46 -7.82
CA THR A 34 14.26 1.95 -9.12
C THR A 34 14.60 0.46 -9.10
N SER A 35 14.50 -0.19 -7.95
CA SER A 35 14.72 -1.63 -7.81
C SER A 35 13.99 -2.23 -6.62
N GLY A 36 13.67 -3.52 -6.71
CA GLY A 36 13.11 -4.26 -5.57
C GLY A 36 14.08 -4.34 -4.39
N ARG A 37 15.40 -4.33 -4.66
CA ARG A 37 16.43 -4.35 -3.63
C ARG A 37 16.43 -3.07 -2.81
N ASP A 38 16.29 -1.91 -3.46
CA ASP A 38 16.23 -0.61 -2.78
C ASP A 38 15.00 -0.53 -1.87
N LEU A 39 13.82 -0.92 -2.36
CA LEU A 39 12.63 -1.00 -1.53
C LEU A 39 12.89 -1.89 -0.29
N LEU A 40 13.40 -3.10 -0.48
CA LEU A 40 13.60 -4.07 0.62
C LEU A 40 14.64 -3.62 1.64
N SER A 41 15.63 -2.81 1.25
CA SER A 41 16.65 -2.29 2.16
C SER A 41 16.09 -1.34 3.23
N PHE A 42 14.97 -0.69 2.94
CA PHE A 42 14.28 0.24 3.84
C PHE A 42 12.95 -0.30 4.38
N TYR A 43 12.48 -1.46 3.88
CA TYR A 43 11.14 -1.94 4.18
C TYR A 43 11.00 -2.40 5.63
N VAL A 44 10.00 -1.82 6.29
CA VAL A 44 9.57 -2.24 7.63
C VAL A 44 8.06 -2.54 7.57
N LYS A 45 7.62 -3.57 8.29
CA LYS A 45 6.21 -3.95 8.37
C LYS A 45 5.32 -2.75 8.72
N GLY A 46 4.30 -2.53 7.91
CA GLY A 46 3.35 -1.45 8.07
C GLY A 46 3.84 -0.08 7.60
N MET A 47 5.01 0.00 6.95
CA MET A 47 5.56 1.25 6.39
C MET A 47 4.72 1.76 5.21
N TYR A 48 4.22 0.84 4.39
CA TYR A 48 3.37 1.14 3.22
C TYR A 48 2.03 0.43 3.34
N GLU A 49 0.97 1.12 2.92
CA GLU A 49 -0.35 0.51 2.73
C GLU A 49 -0.48 -0.14 1.35
N VAL A 50 0.19 0.43 0.33
CA VAL A 50 0.17 -0.03 -1.05
C VAL A 50 1.58 -0.09 -1.62
N ILE A 51 1.88 -1.14 -2.36
CA ILE A 51 3.09 -1.27 -3.17
C ILE A 51 2.67 -1.63 -4.59
N ILE A 52 3.13 -0.86 -5.57
CA ILE A 52 2.93 -1.12 -6.99
C ILE A 52 4.30 -1.45 -7.58
N LEU A 53 4.45 -2.66 -8.12
CA LEU A 53 5.71 -3.23 -8.58
C LEU A 53 5.66 -3.50 -10.08
N ASP A 54 6.72 -3.13 -10.81
CA ASP A 54 6.96 -3.82 -12.07
C ASP A 54 7.40 -5.27 -11.81
N VAL A 55 7.08 -6.15 -12.73
CA VAL A 55 7.45 -7.57 -12.63
C VAL A 55 8.89 -7.79 -13.05
N GLU A 56 9.29 -7.24 -14.18
CA GLU A 56 10.64 -7.40 -14.72
C GLU A 56 11.52 -6.21 -14.35
N MET A 57 12.45 -6.48 -13.46
CA MET A 57 13.49 -5.53 -13.04
C MET A 57 14.82 -6.27 -12.96
N PRO A 58 15.96 -5.59 -13.19
CA PRO A 58 17.28 -6.16 -13.00
C PRO A 58 17.50 -6.69 -11.58
N ASP A 59 18.32 -7.73 -11.43
CA ASP A 59 18.75 -8.33 -10.16
C ASP A 59 17.63 -9.04 -9.36
N LEU A 60 16.52 -8.36 -9.07
CA LEU A 60 15.42 -8.88 -8.27
C LEU A 60 14.10 -8.53 -8.93
N THR A 61 13.40 -9.53 -9.42
CA THR A 61 12.09 -9.33 -10.06
C THR A 61 11.04 -8.81 -9.06
N GLY A 62 9.98 -8.16 -9.58
CA GLY A 62 8.88 -7.73 -8.74
C GLY A 62 8.19 -8.89 -8.00
N LEU A 63 8.08 -10.06 -8.64
CA LEU A 63 7.53 -11.25 -7.99
C LEU A 63 8.39 -11.70 -6.79
N GLN A 64 9.70 -11.80 -6.97
CA GLN A 64 10.63 -12.13 -5.88
C GLN A 64 10.62 -11.06 -4.78
N THR A 65 10.49 -9.79 -5.16
CA THR A 65 10.34 -8.68 -4.21
C THR A 65 9.07 -8.85 -3.40
N ALA A 66 7.95 -9.13 -4.05
CA ALA A 66 6.66 -9.35 -3.41
C ALA A 66 6.68 -10.56 -2.45
N GLU A 67 7.31 -11.68 -2.84
CA GLU A 67 7.49 -12.86 -1.98
C GLU A 67 8.23 -12.51 -0.68
N ARG A 68 9.33 -11.75 -0.78
CA ARG A 68 10.09 -11.32 0.41
C ARG A 68 9.29 -10.36 1.28
N ILE A 69 8.53 -9.46 0.69
CA ILE A 69 7.63 -8.57 1.44
C ILE A 69 6.57 -9.39 2.18
N ARG A 70 5.97 -10.40 1.54
CA ARG A 70 4.96 -11.27 2.18
C ARG A 70 5.48 -12.03 3.39
N GLN A 71 6.77 -12.37 3.43
CA GLN A 71 7.40 -12.97 4.62
C GLN A 71 7.46 -11.99 5.80
N ILE A 72 7.49 -10.69 5.55
CA ILE A 72 7.57 -9.62 6.56
C ILE A 72 6.17 -9.08 6.89
N ASP A 73 5.36 -8.84 5.85
CA ASP A 73 4.08 -8.15 5.93
C ASP A 73 3.02 -8.79 5.03
N GLY A 74 2.09 -9.50 5.63
CA GLY A 74 0.94 -10.09 4.93
C GLY A 74 -0.19 -9.08 4.66
N SER A 75 -0.16 -7.89 5.28
CA SER A 75 -1.28 -6.93 5.25
C SER A 75 -1.18 -5.90 4.12
N VAL A 76 0.02 -5.56 3.66
CA VAL A 76 0.22 -4.56 2.60
C VAL A 76 -0.45 -4.98 1.29
N ILE A 77 -1.07 -4.05 0.60
CA ILE A 77 -1.66 -4.29 -0.72
C ILE A 77 -0.54 -4.27 -1.75
N ILE A 78 -0.29 -5.41 -2.39
CA ILE A 78 0.65 -5.51 -3.50
C ILE A 78 -0.14 -5.57 -4.80
N SER A 79 0.28 -4.79 -5.79
CA SER A 79 -0.25 -4.83 -7.15
C SER A 79 0.90 -4.76 -8.14
N PHE A 80 0.74 -5.42 -9.28
CA PHE A 80 1.73 -5.36 -10.35
C PHE A 80 1.29 -4.41 -11.45
N LEU A 81 2.23 -3.68 -12.00
CA LEU A 81 2.08 -2.81 -13.16
C LEU A 81 3.22 -3.08 -14.13
N THR A 82 2.97 -3.80 -15.21
CA THR A 82 3.99 -4.36 -16.08
C THR A 82 3.57 -4.48 -17.54
N ASN A 83 4.52 -4.70 -18.43
CA ASN A 83 4.25 -5.02 -19.84
C ASN A 83 3.96 -6.52 -20.07
N TYR A 84 4.21 -7.40 -19.11
CA TYR A 84 4.22 -8.85 -19.27
C TYR A 84 2.95 -9.50 -18.73
N ALA A 85 2.10 -10.03 -19.62
CA ALA A 85 0.84 -10.67 -19.22
C ALA A 85 1.01 -12.09 -18.67
N GLU A 86 2.06 -12.80 -19.09
CA GLU A 86 2.34 -14.21 -18.79
C GLU A 86 2.60 -14.48 -17.29
N PHE A 87 3.01 -13.48 -16.53
CA PHE A 87 3.26 -13.62 -15.11
C PHE A 87 2.02 -13.40 -14.22
N ALA A 88 0.86 -13.09 -14.81
CA ALA A 88 -0.36 -12.81 -14.04
C ALA A 88 -0.73 -13.95 -13.07
N VAL A 89 -0.57 -15.21 -13.50
CA VAL A 89 -0.86 -16.38 -12.66
C VAL A 89 0.04 -16.39 -11.43
N LYS A 90 1.34 -16.12 -11.58
CA LYS A 90 2.30 -16.04 -10.47
C LYS A 90 2.01 -14.88 -9.50
N GLY A 91 1.35 -13.82 -9.98
CA GLY A 91 0.89 -12.73 -9.14
C GLY A 91 -0.12 -13.19 -8.07
N TYR A 92 -0.95 -14.20 -8.38
CA TYR A 92 -1.87 -14.77 -7.39
C TYR A 92 -1.16 -15.51 -6.26
N ASP A 93 -0.04 -16.17 -6.53
CA ASP A 93 0.72 -16.93 -5.52
C ASP A 93 1.24 -16.02 -4.40
N VAL A 94 1.56 -14.77 -4.72
CA VAL A 94 1.99 -13.76 -3.73
C VAL A 94 0.81 -12.93 -3.17
N GLY A 95 -0.42 -13.29 -3.48
CA GLY A 95 -1.62 -12.59 -3.02
C GLY A 95 -1.69 -11.15 -3.54
N ALA A 96 -1.31 -10.93 -4.81
CA ALA A 96 -1.45 -9.62 -5.44
C ALA A 96 -2.93 -9.24 -5.58
N PHE A 97 -3.25 -7.99 -5.24
CA PHE A 97 -4.62 -7.48 -5.35
C PHE A 97 -5.01 -7.19 -6.81
N ARG A 98 -4.06 -6.65 -7.60
CA ARG A 98 -4.27 -6.38 -9.03
C ARG A 98 -3.01 -6.71 -9.82
N TYR A 99 -3.25 -7.06 -11.08
CA TYR A 99 -2.24 -7.22 -12.11
C TYR A 99 -2.63 -6.33 -13.27
N ILE A 100 -1.86 -5.28 -13.53
CA ILE A 100 -2.19 -4.22 -14.49
C ILE A 100 -1.16 -4.24 -15.62
N LEU A 101 -1.63 -4.24 -16.85
CA LEU A 101 -0.73 -4.10 -18.00
C LEU A 101 -0.51 -2.61 -18.31
N LYS A 102 0.76 -2.21 -18.51
CA LYS A 102 1.15 -0.83 -18.83
C LYS A 102 0.55 -0.33 -20.16
N ASN A 103 0.32 -1.23 -21.11
CA ASN A 103 -0.17 -0.94 -22.46
C ASN A 103 -1.70 -0.94 -22.59
N GLN A 104 -2.45 -0.90 -21.49
CA GLN A 104 -3.91 -0.84 -21.52
C GLN A 104 -4.43 0.57 -21.85
N PRO A 105 -5.67 0.68 -22.38
CA PRO A 105 -6.33 1.96 -22.55
C PRO A 105 -6.40 2.75 -21.24
N ASP A 106 -6.24 4.07 -21.33
CA ASP A 106 -6.13 4.96 -20.16
C ASP A 106 -7.30 4.82 -19.17
N TYR A 107 -8.53 4.66 -19.66
CA TYR A 107 -9.70 4.49 -18.80
C TYR A 107 -9.66 3.17 -18.00
N VAL A 108 -9.10 2.09 -18.58
CA VAL A 108 -8.94 0.79 -17.90
C VAL A 108 -7.87 0.92 -16.82
N TYR A 109 -6.75 1.51 -17.18
CA TYR A 109 -5.64 1.77 -16.28
C TYR A 109 -6.09 2.58 -15.06
N THR A 110 -6.77 3.72 -15.30
CA THR A 110 -7.30 4.59 -14.24
C THR A 110 -8.32 3.85 -13.36
N LYS A 111 -9.21 3.06 -13.94
CA LYS A 111 -10.18 2.24 -13.19
C LYS A 111 -9.48 1.25 -12.26
N GLN A 112 -8.41 0.62 -12.70
CA GLN A 112 -7.66 -0.34 -11.88
C GLN A 112 -6.90 0.35 -10.74
N LEU A 113 -6.26 1.50 -11.00
CA LEU A 113 -5.66 2.31 -9.94
C LEU A 113 -6.69 2.74 -8.90
N ASN A 114 -7.85 3.24 -9.33
CA ASN A 114 -8.94 3.60 -8.43
C ASN A 114 -9.37 2.42 -7.55
N SER A 115 -9.40 1.19 -8.10
CA SER A 115 -9.75 0.01 -7.31
C SER A 115 -8.71 -0.32 -6.24
N ILE A 116 -7.41 -0.10 -6.51
CA ILE A 116 -6.34 -0.27 -5.51
C ILE A 116 -6.52 0.74 -4.37
N ILE A 117 -6.78 1.99 -4.70
CA ILE A 117 -6.98 3.05 -3.70
C ILE A 117 -8.25 2.80 -2.87
N ALA A 118 -9.35 2.38 -3.50
CA ALA A 118 -10.58 2.04 -2.80
C ALA A 118 -10.37 0.87 -1.80
N GLU A 119 -9.64 -0.18 -2.22
CA GLU A 119 -9.27 -1.29 -1.34
C GLU A 119 -8.40 -0.80 -0.18
N CYS A 120 -7.42 0.06 -0.45
CA CYS A 120 -6.58 0.64 0.58
C CYS A 120 -7.40 1.44 1.60
N GLN A 121 -8.28 2.31 1.13
CA GLN A 121 -9.15 3.09 2.00
C GLN A 121 -10.09 2.23 2.83
N GLN A 122 -10.56 1.11 2.29
CA GLN A 122 -11.41 0.16 3.01
C GLN A 122 -10.61 -0.64 4.05
N ARG A 123 -9.47 -1.21 3.65
CA ARG A 123 -8.65 -2.11 4.48
C ARG A 123 -7.96 -1.37 5.63
N PHE A 124 -7.46 -0.16 5.37
CA PHE A 124 -6.70 0.64 6.34
C PHE A 124 -7.51 1.80 6.91
N ARG A 125 -8.82 1.60 7.12
CA ARG A 125 -9.68 2.57 7.80
C ARG A 125 -9.11 2.93 9.16
N THR A 126 -9.11 4.23 9.45
CA THR A 126 -8.60 4.74 10.72
C THR A 126 -9.71 5.43 11.52
N PHE A 127 -9.64 5.27 12.83
CA PHE A 127 -10.38 6.06 13.79
C PHE A 127 -9.47 7.16 14.33
N THR A 128 -9.94 8.41 14.29
CA THR A 128 -9.20 9.55 14.84
C THR A 128 -9.92 10.07 16.07
N PHE A 129 -9.21 10.14 17.17
CA PHE A 129 -9.68 10.74 18.41
C PHE A 129 -8.90 12.01 18.70
N ASN A 130 -9.63 13.13 18.89
CA ASN A 130 -9.03 14.42 19.21
C ASN A 130 -9.34 14.78 20.66
N ASN A 131 -8.31 15.07 21.44
CA ASN A 131 -8.44 15.57 22.81
C ASN A 131 -7.63 16.86 22.95
N LYS A 132 -8.32 17.99 23.12
CA LYS A 132 -7.78 19.36 23.30
C LYS A 132 -6.55 19.70 22.45
N ASN A 133 -5.38 19.11 22.72
CA ASN A 133 -4.10 19.40 22.04
C ASN A 133 -3.45 18.16 21.42
N LEU A 134 -4.10 17.01 21.48
CA LEU A 134 -3.55 15.75 21.00
C LEU A 134 -4.54 15.09 20.03
N SER A 135 -4.02 14.63 18.89
CA SER A 135 -4.74 13.83 17.92
C SER A 135 -4.15 12.42 17.87
N PHE A 136 -4.98 11.44 18.11
CA PHE A 136 -4.60 10.02 18.06
C PHE A 136 -5.28 9.37 16.88
N LYS A 137 -4.52 8.62 16.08
CA LYS A 137 -5.02 7.91 14.91
C LYS A 137 -4.78 6.41 15.07
N PHE A 138 -5.84 5.61 15.04
CA PHE A 138 -5.79 4.16 15.19
C PHE A 138 -6.36 3.49 13.95
N ARG A 139 -5.75 2.38 13.49
CA ARG A 139 -6.40 1.53 12.49
C ARG A 139 -7.62 0.87 13.12
N LEU A 140 -8.75 0.83 12.41
CA LEU A 140 -9.94 0.17 12.92
C LEU A 140 -9.72 -1.32 13.21
N THR A 141 -8.85 -1.97 12.44
CA THR A 141 -8.44 -3.37 12.64
C THR A 141 -7.68 -3.61 13.93
N ASP A 142 -7.06 -2.58 14.49
CA ASP A 142 -6.27 -2.68 15.73
C ASP A 142 -7.13 -2.38 16.97
N ILE A 143 -8.34 -1.89 16.79
CA ILE A 143 -9.27 -1.56 17.87
C ILE A 143 -10.02 -2.84 18.29
N LEU A 144 -9.88 -3.21 19.57
CA LEU A 144 -10.59 -4.34 20.16
C LEU A 144 -11.99 -3.92 20.60
N TYR A 145 -12.07 -2.93 21.48
CA TYR A 145 -13.33 -2.37 21.96
C TYR A 145 -13.13 -1.02 22.66
N PHE A 146 -14.24 -0.34 22.90
CA PHE A 146 -14.31 0.86 23.72
C PHE A 146 -15.03 0.52 25.02
N GLU A 147 -14.50 1.00 26.14
CA GLU A 147 -15.12 0.87 27.46
C GLU A 147 -15.45 2.25 28.01
N GLY A 148 -16.73 2.47 28.31
CA GLY A 148 -17.20 3.70 28.94
C GLY A 148 -17.27 3.55 30.45
N HIS A 149 -16.59 4.40 31.22
CA HIS A 149 -16.74 4.44 32.66
C HIS A 149 -16.98 5.88 33.14
N ARG A 150 -18.22 6.19 33.53
CA ARG A 150 -18.67 7.54 33.95
C ARG A 150 -18.35 8.61 32.89
N ARG A 151 -17.32 9.44 33.11
CA ARG A 151 -16.90 10.53 32.22
C ARG A 151 -15.64 10.21 31.41
N LYS A 152 -15.21 8.96 31.39
CA LYS A 152 -14.01 8.50 30.68
C LYS A 152 -14.39 7.42 29.68
N VAL A 153 -13.68 7.39 28.56
CA VAL A 153 -13.75 6.31 27.57
C VAL A 153 -12.33 5.77 27.43
N SER A 154 -12.19 4.46 27.62
CA SER A 154 -10.94 3.73 27.40
C SER A 154 -11.01 3.04 26.06
N LEU A 155 -9.96 3.17 25.27
CA LEU A 155 -9.79 2.49 23.99
C LEU A 155 -8.80 1.34 24.18
N PHE A 156 -9.24 0.11 23.88
CA PHE A 156 -8.39 -1.07 23.91
C PHE A 156 -7.99 -1.47 22.52
N THR A 157 -6.69 -1.63 22.28
CA THR A 157 -6.10 -1.95 20.99
C THR A 157 -5.20 -3.19 21.07
N LEU A 158 -4.91 -3.80 19.92
CA LEU A 158 -3.99 -4.94 19.79
C LEU A 158 -2.55 -4.57 20.17
N SER A 159 -2.17 -3.31 20.03
CA SER A 159 -0.87 -2.80 20.51
C SER A 159 -1.03 -2.27 21.93
N LEU A 160 -0.10 -2.60 22.81
CA LEU A 160 -0.07 -2.24 24.25
C LEU A 160 0.10 -0.73 24.53
N ILE A 161 -0.66 0.12 23.85
CA ILE A 161 -0.70 1.56 24.15
C ILE A 161 -2.00 1.79 24.94
N HIS A 162 -1.88 1.83 26.26
CA HIS A 162 -2.93 2.32 27.13
C HIS A 162 -2.92 3.85 27.12
N ILE A 163 -4.01 4.47 26.68
CA ILE A 163 -4.25 5.91 26.78
C ILE A 163 -5.45 6.15 27.68
#